data_394d3f9a9da67c488d36a7d7fd0de656
#
_entry.id   394d3f9a9da67c488d36a7d7fd0de656
#
_cell.length_a   1.000
_cell.length_b   1.000
_cell.length_c   1.000
_cell.angle_alpha   90.00
_cell.angle_beta   90.00
_cell.angle_gamma   90.00
#
_symmetry.space_group_name_H-M   'P 1'
#
loop_
_entity.id
_entity.type
_entity.pdbx_description
1 polymer ?
#
loop_
_entity_poly.entity_id
_entity_poly.type
_entity_poly.pdbx_seq_one_letter_code
_entity_poly.pdbx_strand_id
1 'polypeptide(L)'
;MATCDVCVHLSDIMTPQSFSSLITTLIKYLVYEKQLIPYPYDRLKLYVQKYKELNLEESNRCNLKKKYRLESEKYYKKVSDAIISLETVFKCIENEFLNRVENHIESVVILIGSSVLNPLTVFNINVPELSYSHSEKQHSSRQHIDNVFRNILNNDKFNDILTSNIMVETNLYVMFKVKKGGKMATNWCVPKEQFRCFRGKQVVLRFDQPHDEINAKKYETCCTKDCLNFEVFVDFDNEQSVQTLQTFNSTFTDSVVDWYLGKNHITGFKNYKYNGIPISDTWLNPTIIDHMVS
;
A
#
# COMPACT_ATOMS: atom_id res chain seq x y z
N MET A 1 25.27 0.11 -0.74
CA MET A 1 23.82 -0.11 -1.01
C MET A 1 23.31 1.08 -1.78
N ALA A 2 22.50 0.87 -2.82
CA ALA A 2 21.86 1.99 -3.52
C ALA A 2 20.67 2.48 -2.69
N THR A 3 20.71 3.74 -2.28
CA THR A 3 19.63 4.41 -1.55
C THR A 3 19.08 5.53 -2.43
N CYS A 4 17.76 5.64 -2.50
CA CYS A 4 17.06 6.70 -3.18
C CYS A 4 16.15 7.40 -2.17
N ASP A 5 16.37 8.68 -1.95
CA ASP A 5 15.50 9.53 -1.13
C ASP A 5 14.60 10.34 -2.07
N VAL A 6 13.29 10.26 -1.84
CA VAL A 6 12.28 11.06 -2.55
C VAL A 6 11.55 11.90 -1.50
N CYS A 7 11.67 13.21 -1.63
CA CYS A 7 10.94 14.17 -0.80
C CYS A 7 9.73 14.69 -1.57
N VAL A 8 8.56 14.64 -0.95
CA VAL A 8 7.30 15.10 -1.53
C VAL A 8 6.76 16.24 -0.68
N HIS A 9 6.66 17.42 -1.26
CA HIS A 9 6.02 18.56 -0.61
C HIS A 9 4.50 18.39 -0.65
N LEU A 10 3.88 18.38 0.53
CA LEU A 10 2.42 18.33 0.64
C LEU A 10 1.86 19.74 0.58
N SER A 11 0.91 19.97 -0.30
CA SER A 11 0.21 21.26 -0.45
C SER A 11 -1.05 21.35 0.39
N ASP A 12 -1.48 20.26 1.00
CA ASP A 12 -2.73 20.13 1.76
C ASP A 12 -2.56 19.17 2.93
N ILE A 13 -3.53 19.17 3.84
CA ILE A 13 -3.57 18.30 5.02
C ILE A 13 -3.72 16.83 4.58
N MET A 14 -2.91 15.97 5.18
CA MET A 14 -3.01 14.53 4.99
C MET A 14 -3.90 13.92 6.08
N THR A 15 -5.01 13.30 5.69
CA THR A 15 -5.87 12.56 6.60
C THR A 15 -5.43 11.08 6.68
N PRO A 16 -5.81 10.33 7.73
CA PRO A 16 -5.55 8.90 7.84
C PRO A 16 -6.04 8.09 6.63
N GLN A 17 -7.21 8.45 6.11
CA GLN A 17 -7.80 7.80 4.94
C GLN A 17 -7.05 8.14 3.65
N SER A 18 -6.67 9.39 3.45
CA SER A 18 -5.83 9.80 2.33
C SER A 18 -4.49 9.08 2.33
N PHE A 19 -3.85 8.96 3.51
CA PHE A 19 -2.59 8.26 3.63
C PHE A 19 -2.72 6.76 3.39
N SER A 20 -3.72 6.09 3.96
CA SER A 20 -3.97 4.67 3.70
C SER A 20 -4.28 4.40 2.21
N SER A 21 -5.05 5.27 1.57
CA SER A 21 -5.32 5.22 0.12
C SER A 21 -4.05 5.40 -0.72
N LEU A 22 -3.14 6.28 -0.31
CA LEU A 22 -1.84 6.46 -0.93
C LEU A 22 -1.00 5.18 -0.83
N ILE A 23 -0.88 4.59 0.36
CA ILE A 23 -0.11 3.35 0.58
C ILE A 23 -0.69 2.21 -0.26
N THR A 24 -2.00 2.03 -0.26
CA THR A 24 -2.64 0.95 -1.05
C THR A 24 -2.45 1.14 -2.55
N THR A 25 -2.53 2.39 -3.04
CA THR A 25 -2.27 2.71 -4.45
C THR A 25 -0.80 2.46 -4.82
N LEU A 26 0.13 2.83 -3.94
CA LEU A 26 1.54 2.55 -4.13
C LEU A 26 1.82 1.04 -4.16
N ILE A 27 1.19 0.24 -3.28
CA ILE A 27 1.31 -1.22 -3.33
C ILE A 27 0.80 -1.77 -4.65
N LYS A 28 -0.38 -1.32 -5.14
CA LYS A 28 -0.92 -1.74 -6.45
C LYS A 28 0.06 -1.46 -7.59
N TYR A 29 0.69 -0.30 -7.55
CA TYR A 29 1.71 0.09 -8.53
C TYR A 29 2.96 -0.79 -8.43
N LEU A 30 3.52 -0.95 -7.22
CA LEU A 30 4.74 -1.72 -6.99
C LEU A 30 4.60 -3.20 -7.35
N VAL A 31 3.47 -3.84 -7.04
CA VAL A 31 3.26 -5.27 -7.38
C VAL A 31 3.22 -5.49 -8.88
N TYR A 32 2.75 -4.53 -9.65
CA TYR A 32 2.75 -4.59 -11.11
C TYR A 32 4.13 -4.30 -11.70
N GLU A 33 4.73 -3.16 -11.34
CA GLU A 33 6.03 -2.74 -11.87
C GLU A 33 7.16 -3.72 -11.51
N LYS A 34 7.11 -4.30 -10.31
CA LYS A 34 8.03 -5.35 -9.88
C LYS A 34 7.65 -6.74 -10.38
N GLN A 35 6.68 -6.84 -11.28
CA GLN A 35 6.26 -8.09 -11.93
C GLN A 35 5.84 -9.21 -10.95
N LEU A 36 5.38 -8.84 -9.73
CA LEU A 36 4.77 -9.82 -8.83
C LEU A 36 3.43 -10.31 -9.40
N ILE A 37 2.71 -9.43 -10.09
CA ILE A 37 1.47 -9.77 -10.80
C ILE A 37 1.62 -9.41 -12.28
N PRO A 38 1.05 -10.22 -13.20
CA PRO A 38 1.25 -10.04 -14.64
C PRO A 38 0.49 -8.87 -15.26
N TYR A 39 -0.50 -8.32 -14.56
CA TYR A 39 -1.35 -7.21 -15.02
C TYR A 39 -1.62 -6.25 -13.88
N PRO A 40 -1.98 -4.98 -14.17
CA PRO A 40 -2.45 -4.04 -13.17
C PRO A 40 -3.62 -4.62 -12.36
N TYR A 41 -3.67 -4.30 -11.06
CA TYR A 41 -4.64 -4.85 -10.12
C TYR A 41 -6.10 -4.79 -10.62
N ASP A 42 -6.52 -3.63 -11.14
CA ASP A 42 -7.91 -3.44 -11.59
C ASP A 42 -8.22 -4.30 -12.82
N ARG A 43 -7.23 -4.52 -13.70
CA ARG A 43 -7.36 -5.44 -14.84
C ARG A 43 -7.45 -6.89 -14.38
N LEU A 44 -6.71 -7.30 -13.36
CA LEU A 44 -6.85 -8.64 -12.77
C LEU A 44 -8.24 -8.87 -12.18
N LYS A 45 -8.82 -7.87 -11.51
CA LYS A 45 -10.21 -7.96 -11.01
C LYS A 45 -11.19 -8.18 -12.14
N LEU A 46 -11.04 -7.45 -13.25
CA LEU A 46 -11.89 -7.63 -14.44
C LEU A 46 -11.75 -9.06 -15.01
N TYR A 47 -10.54 -9.58 -15.10
CA TYR A 47 -10.31 -10.96 -15.56
C TYR A 47 -11.03 -11.99 -14.70
N VAL A 48 -10.93 -11.87 -13.37
CA VAL A 48 -11.61 -12.77 -12.43
C VAL A 48 -13.14 -12.69 -12.57
N GLN A 49 -13.67 -11.48 -12.73
CA GLN A 49 -15.10 -11.28 -12.94
C GLN A 49 -15.56 -11.95 -14.26
N LYS A 50 -14.84 -11.72 -15.35
CA LYS A 50 -15.17 -12.30 -16.65
C LYS A 50 -15.10 -13.83 -16.62
N TYR A 51 -14.11 -14.41 -15.95
CA TYR A 51 -14.04 -15.85 -15.78
C TYR A 51 -15.27 -16.42 -15.05
N LYS A 52 -15.76 -15.74 -14.00
CA LYS A 52 -16.97 -16.14 -13.28
C LYS A 52 -18.22 -16.10 -14.19
N GLU A 53 -18.36 -15.03 -14.96
CA GLU A 53 -19.46 -14.86 -15.92
C GLU A 53 -19.47 -16.00 -16.96
N LEU A 54 -18.31 -16.30 -17.55
CA LEU A 54 -18.16 -17.38 -18.53
C LEU A 54 -18.51 -18.75 -17.97
N ASN A 55 -18.05 -19.09 -16.77
CA ASN A 55 -18.35 -20.37 -16.15
C ASN A 55 -19.83 -20.56 -15.81
N LEU A 56 -20.56 -19.48 -15.56
CA LEU A 56 -22.02 -19.52 -15.37
C LEU A 56 -22.76 -19.82 -16.68
N GLU A 57 -22.22 -19.37 -17.83
CA GLU A 57 -22.79 -19.62 -19.16
C GLU A 57 -22.37 -20.97 -19.74
N GLU A 58 -21.15 -21.44 -19.43
CA GLU A 58 -20.56 -22.68 -20.00
C GLU A 58 -21.04 -23.97 -19.35
N SER A 59 -21.82 -23.93 -18.29
CA SER A 59 -22.47 -25.14 -17.76
C SER A 59 -23.29 -25.89 -18.85
N ASN A 60 -23.52 -25.26 -20.01
CA ASN A 60 -24.24 -25.76 -21.16
C ASN A 60 -23.35 -26.09 -22.40
N ARG A 61 -22.02 -25.85 -22.37
CA ARG A 61 -21.12 -26.09 -23.52
C ARG A 61 -20.05 -27.14 -23.20
N CYS A 62 -20.32 -28.39 -23.57
CA CYS A 62 -19.49 -29.55 -23.22
C CYS A 62 -18.17 -29.75 -24.00
N ASN A 63 -17.68 -28.82 -24.82
CA ASN A 63 -16.63 -29.12 -25.81
C ASN A 63 -15.23 -28.53 -25.56
N LEU A 64 -14.97 -27.90 -24.42
CA LEU A 64 -13.62 -27.46 -24.10
C LEU A 64 -12.70 -28.64 -23.80
N LYS A 65 -11.49 -28.63 -24.39
CA LYS A 65 -10.50 -29.69 -24.09
C LYS A 65 -10.27 -29.71 -22.57
N LYS A 66 -10.44 -30.85 -21.94
CA LYS A 66 -10.30 -31.07 -20.49
C LYS A 66 -8.99 -30.46 -19.92
N LYS A 67 -7.91 -30.54 -20.70
CA LYS A 67 -6.60 -29.98 -20.31
C LYS A 67 -6.63 -28.44 -20.17
N TYR A 68 -7.21 -27.74 -21.16
CA TYR A 68 -7.34 -26.26 -21.10
C TYR A 68 -8.16 -25.83 -19.87
N ARG A 69 -9.30 -26.51 -19.66
CA ARG A 69 -10.16 -26.19 -18.51
C ARG A 69 -9.41 -26.33 -17.17
N LEU A 70 -8.66 -27.43 -17.00
CA LEU A 70 -7.86 -27.62 -15.78
C LEU A 70 -6.78 -26.54 -15.58
N GLU A 71 -6.09 -26.14 -16.64
CA GLU A 71 -5.07 -25.07 -16.55
C GLU A 71 -5.72 -23.71 -16.29
N SER A 72 -6.87 -23.43 -16.90
CA SER A 72 -7.65 -22.22 -16.68
C SER A 72 -8.16 -22.13 -15.24
N GLU A 73 -8.69 -23.21 -14.68
CA GLU A 73 -9.14 -23.30 -13.28
C GLU A 73 -7.98 -23.09 -12.29
N LYS A 74 -6.82 -23.71 -12.55
CA LYS A 74 -5.62 -23.52 -11.71
C LYS A 74 -5.14 -22.07 -11.74
N TYR A 75 -5.11 -21.47 -12.91
CA TYR A 75 -4.69 -20.07 -13.06
C TYR A 75 -5.69 -19.12 -12.40
N TYR A 76 -6.99 -19.34 -12.61
CA TYR A 76 -8.04 -18.58 -11.93
C TYR A 76 -7.89 -18.61 -10.41
N LYS A 77 -7.64 -19.80 -9.83
CA LYS A 77 -7.42 -19.91 -8.39
C LYS A 77 -6.24 -19.05 -7.94
N LYS A 78 -5.09 -19.12 -8.63
CA LYS A 78 -3.92 -18.27 -8.30
C LYS A 78 -4.23 -16.79 -8.36
N VAL A 79 -4.91 -16.34 -9.41
CA VAL A 79 -5.28 -14.91 -9.57
C VAL A 79 -6.26 -14.48 -8.50
N SER A 80 -7.27 -15.31 -8.21
CA SER A 80 -8.27 -15.03 -7.18
C SER A 80 -7.64 -14.95 -5.79
N ASP A 81 -6.76 -15.89 -5.43
CA ASP A 81 -6.06 -15.92 -4.14
C ASP A 81 -5.16 -14.67 -3.99
N ALA A 82 -4.49 -14.25 -5.05
CA ALA A 82 -3.66 -13.03 -5.04
C ALA A 82 -4.51 -11.77 -4.84
N ILE A 83 -5.66 -11.66 -5.50
CA ILE A 83 -6.59 -10.53 -5.31
C ILE A 83 -7.11 -10.50 -3.87
N ILE A 84 -7.55 -11.65 -3.33
CA ILE A 84 -8.03 -11.74 -1.95
C ILE A 84 -6.93 -11.32 -0.96
N SER A 85 -5.69 -11.76 -1.20
CA SER A 85 -4.55 -11.38 -0.35
C SER A 85 -4.29 -9.88 -0.42
N LEU A 86 -4.32 -9.27 -1.61
CA LEU A 86 -4.18 -7.82 -1.80
C LEU A 86 -5.29 -7.04 -1.08
N GLU A 87 -6.56 -7.42 -1.28
CA GLU A 87 -7.71 -6.77 -0.64
C GLU A 87 -7.65 -6.89 0.88
N THR A 88 -7.20 -8.02 1.39
CA THR A 88 -6.99 -8.23 2.83
C THR A 88 -5.94 -7.27 3.35
N VAL A 89 -4.78 -7.17 2.68
CA VAL A 89 -3.71 -6.25 3.06
C VAL A 89 -4.19 -4.80 3.02
N PHE A 90 -4.90 -4.39 1.96
CA PHE A 90 -5.43 -3.02 1.83
C PHE A 90 -6.38 -2.67 2.97
N LYS A 91 -7.35 -3.54 3.25
CA LYS A 91 -8.30 -3.34 4.35
C LYS A 91 -7.62 -3.29 5.71
N CYS A 92 -6.60 -4.12 5.91
CA CYS A 92 -5.84 -4.11 7.17
C CYS A 92 -5.03 -2.83 7.33
N ILE A 93 -4.38 -2.32 6.28
CA ILE A 93 -3.66 -1.03 6.31
C ILE A 93 -4.65 0.10 6.62
N GLU A 94 -5.79 0.14 5.94
CA GLU A 94 -6.84 1.13 6.19
C GLU A 94 -7.28 1.11 7.66
N ASN A 95 -7.58 -0.07 8.21
CA ASN A 95 -8.00 -0.23 9.59
C ASN A 95 -6.92 0.21 10.60
N GLU A 96 -5.62 0.02 10.29
CA GLU A 96 -4.53 0.45 11.17
C GLU A 96 -4.46 1.98 11.28
N PHE A 97 -4.83 2.72 10.26
CA PHE A 97 -4.83 4.19 10.29
C PHE A 97 -6.15 4.78 10.77
N LEU A 98 -7.30 4.19 10.40
CA LEU A 98 -8.61 4.75 10.75
C LEU A 98 -9.03 4.51 12.21
N ASN A 99 -8.60 3.39 12.82
CA ASN A 99 -9.05 3.02 14.17
C ASN A 99 -8.17 3.60 15.30
N ARG A 100 -7.46 4.70 15.05
CA ARG A 100 -6.56 5.31 16.03
C ARG A 100 -6.89 6.77 16.30
N VAL A 101 -6.80 7.13 17.58
CA VAL A 101 -6.86 8.52 18.05
C VAL A 101 -5.46 9.15 17.99
N GLU A 102 -4.40 8.35 18.17
CA GLU A 102 -3.01 8.81 18.15
C GLU A 102 -2.18 7.99 17.17
N ASN A 103 -1.44 8.67 16.31
CA ASN A 103 -0.56 8.00 15.37
C ASN A 103 0.80 7.69 16.01
N HIS A 104 1.03 6.42 16.36
CA HIS A 104 2.32 5.94 16.82
C HIS A 104 3.17 5.32 15.71
N ILE A 105 2.63 5.18 14.49
CA ILE A 105 3.33 4.62 13.35
C ILE A 105 4.26 5.70 12.78
N GLU A 106 5.57 5.43 12.78
CA GLU A 106 6.59 6.33 12.21
C GLU A 106 6.76 6.10 10.71
N SER A 107 6.69 4.85 10.27
CA SER A 107 6.78 4.52 8.85
C SER A 107 6.09 3.22 8.50
N VAL A 108 5.63 3.14 7.25
CA VAL A 108 5.18 1.91 6.59
C VAL A 108 6.32 1.42 5.71
N VAL A 109 6.70 0.16 5.87
CA VAL A 109 7.80 -0.43 5.11
C VAL A 109 7.29 -1.57 4.25
N ILE A 110 7.47 -1.43 2.95
CA ILE A 110 7.12 -2.43 1.96
C ILE A 110 8.38 -3.15 1.54
N LEU A 111 8.42 -4.45 1.77
CA LEU A 111 9.56 -5.31 1.43
C LEU A 111 9.20 -6.18 0.23
N ILE A 112 10.06 -6.21 -0.76
CA ILE A 112 9.93 -7.11 -1.92
C ILE A 112 11.14 -8.02 -1.94
N GLY A 113 10.90 -9.33 -1.85
CA GLY A 113 11.97 -10.34 -1.82
C GLY A 113 11.45 -11.74 -1.48
N SER A 114 12.36 -12.69 -1.36
CA SER A 114 12.01 -14.07 -1.01
C SER A 114 11.56 -14.21 0.45
N SER A 115 12.04 -13.35 1.33
CA SER A 115 11.69 -13.33 2.74
C SER A 115 11.89 -11.93 3.35
N VAL A 116 11.33 -11.71 4.51
CA VAL A 116 11.48 -10.47 5.29
C VAL A 116 12.94 -10.20 5.66
N LEU A 117 13.73 -11.28 5.89
CA LEU A 117 15.14 -11.17 6.28
C LEU A 117 16.07 -10.90 5.10
N ASN A 118 15.63 -11.23 3.88
CA ASN A 118 16.42 -11.06 2.67
C ASN A 118 15.63 -10.33 1.57
N PRO A 119 15.25 -9.06 1.80
CA PRO A 119 14.57 -8.27 0.80
C PRO A 119 15.53 -7.86 -0.32
N LEU A 120 15.02 -7.85 -1.55
CA LEU A 120 15.72 -7.30 -2.73
C LEU A 120 15.54 -5.78 -2.81
N THR A 121 14.34 -5.32 -2.50
CA THR A 121 14.00 -3.89 -2.49
C THR A 121 13.17 -3.57 -1.26
N VAL A 122 13.45 -2.42 -0.67
CA VAL A 122 12.79 -1.90 0.53
C VAL A 122 12.26 -0.51 0.22
N PHE A 123 10.97 -0.30 0.39
CA PHE A 123 10.33 1.01 0.32
C PHE A 123 9.94 1.43 1.73
N ASN A 124 10.64 2.40 2.27
CA ASN A 124 10.37 2.98 3.58
C ASN A 124 9.60 4.29 3.39
N ILE A 125 8.35 4.32 3.81
CA ILE A 125 7.43 5.43 3.62
C ILE A 125 7.19 6.04 4.98
N ASN A 126 7.76 7.21 5.24
CA ASN A 126 7.55 7.93 6.48
C ASN A 126 6.10 8.38 6.56
N VAL A 127 5.52 8.26 7.75
CA VAL A 127 4.16 8.74 7.98
C VAL A 127 4.24 10.24 8.28
N PRO A 128 3.57 11.10 7.49
CA PRO A 128 3.49 12.52 7.79
C PRO A 128 2.62 12.77 9.02
N GLU A 129 2.54 14.00 9.47
CA GLU A 129 1.55 14.39 10.47
C GLU A 129 0.15 14.20 9.89
N LEU A 130 -0.65 13.33 10.51
CA LEU A 130 -2.00 13.02 10.06
C LEU A 130 -3.02 13.79 10.89
N SER A 131 -3.96 14.44 10.22
CA SER A 131 -5.05 15.14 10.87
C SER A 131 -6.31 14.27 10.94
N TYR A 132 -6.76 13.98 12.15
CA TYR A 132 -7.92 13.14 12.43
C TYR A 132 -9.23 13.93 12.53
N SER A 133 -9.15 15.26 12.61
CA SER A 133 -10.30 16.16 12.75
C SER A 133 -10.86 16.66 11.41
N HIS A 134 -10.19 16.35 10.30
CA HIS A 134 -10.57 16.84 8.98
C HIS A 134 -11.37 15.82 8.17
N SER A 135 -12.35 16.33 7.39
CA SER A 135 -13.19 15.51 6.54
C SER A 135 -12.54 15.22 5.19
N GLU A 136 -12.54 13.95 4.78
CA GLU A 136 -12.09 13.50 3.45
C GLU A 136 -12.80 14.20 2.27
N LYS A 137 -14.03 14.68 2.47
CA LYS A 137 -14.78 15.36 1.40
C LYS A 137 -14.11 16.65 0.94
N GLN A 138 -13.35 17.28 1.83
CA GLN A 138 -12.66 18.55 1.55
C GLN A 138 -11.17 18.37 1.25
N HIS A 139 -10.57 17.24 1.67
CA HIS A 139 -9.16 16.92 1.45
C HIS A 139 -9.05 15.69 0.53
N SER A 140 -8.90 15.97 -0.76
CA SER A 140 -8.91 14.91 -1.77
C SER A 140 -7.66 14.03 -1.72
N SER A 141 -7.85 12.75 -1.37
CA SER A 141 -6.79 11.74 -1.45
C SER A 141 -6.15 11.64 -2.84
N ARG A 142 -6.92 11.94 -3.91
CA ARG A 142 -6.43 11.93 -5.29
C ARG A 142 -5.30 12.94 -5.52
N GLN A 143 -5.42 14.16 -4.98
CA GLN A 143 -4.37 15.18 -5.15
C GLN A 143 -3.05 14.74 -4.51
N HIS A 144 -3.11 14.12 -3.33
CA HIS A 144 -1.93 13.58 -2.66
C HIS A 144 -1.30 12.44 -3.46
N ILE A 145 -2.12 11.51 -3.97
CA ILE A 145 -1.67 10.40 -4.80
C ILE A 145 -0.99 10.94 -6.08
N ASP A 146 -1.66 11.82 -6.82
CA ASP A 146 -1.14 12.40 -8.06
C ASP A 146 0.20 13.15 -7.82
N ASN A 147 0.32 13.89 -6.71
CA ASN A 147 1.54 14.59 -6.34
C ASN A 147 2.68 13.61 -6.03
N VAL A 148 2.43 12.59 -5.21
CA VAL A 148 3.42 11.56 -4.89
C VAL A 148 3.90 10.84 -6.14
N PHE A 149 2.98 10.38 -6.99
CA PHE A 149 3.34 9.66 -8.21
C PHE A 149 4.12 10.55 -9.19
N ARG A 150 3.78 11.82 -9.32
CA ARG A 150 4.56 12.76 -10.13
C ARG A 150 6.00 12.90 -9.63
N ASN A 151 6.21 13.02 -8.31
CA ASN A 151 7.54 13.11 -7.73
C ASN A 151 8.34 11.80 -7.89
N ILE A 152 7.69 10.66 -7.68
CA ILE A 152 8.32 9.34 -7.83
C ILE A 152 8.74 9.10 -9.28
N LEU A 153 7.83 9.32 -10.24
CA LEU A 153 8.06 9.04 -11.66
C LEU A 153 9.09 9.96 -12.30
N ASN A 154 9.26 11.17 -11.76
CA ASN A 154 10.29 12.11 -12.22
C ASN A 154 11.67 11.86 -11.59
N ASN A 155 11.80 10.85 -10.71
CA ASN A 155 13.06 10.53 -10.06
C ASN A 155 13.77 9.36 -10.76
N ASP A 156 14.86 9.65 -11.47
CA ASP A 156 15.63 8.64 -12.23
C ASP A 156 16.13 7.50 -11.36
N LYS A 157 16.66 7.80 -10.15
CA LYS A 157 17.15 6.77 -9.23
C LYS A 157 16.04 5.83 -8.75
N PHE A 158 14.84 6.37 -8.55
CA PHE A 158 13.68 5.56 -8.23
C PHE A 158 13.33 4.63 -9.40
N ASN A 159 13.31 5.16 -10.62
CA ASN A 159 13.02 4.39 -11.83
C ASN A 159 14.08 3.29 -12.06
N ASP A 160 15.35 3.55 -11.82
CA ASP A 160 16.42 2.55 -11.89
C ASP A 160 16.22 1.41 -10.89
N ILE A 161 15.81 1.75 -9.66
CA ILE A 161 15.48 0.74 -8.65
C ILE A 161 14.24 -0.05 -9.06
N LEU A 162 13.24 0.62 -9.61
CA LEU A 162 11.98 0.01 -10.01
C LEU A 162 12.14 -0.94 -11.19
N THR A 163 12.88 -0.54 -12.22
CA THR A 163 13.10 -1.33 -13.45
C THR A 163 14.14 -2.44 -13.27
N SER A 164 14.90 -2.43 -12.16
CA SER A 164 15.82 -3.52 -11.89
C SER A 164 15.09 -4.86 -11.87
N ASN A 165 15.40 -5.72 -12.85
CA ASN A 165 14.71 -6.97 -13.09
C ASN A 165 14.73 -7.90 -11.88
N ILE A 166 13.56 -8.32 -11.45
CA ILE A 166 13.38 -9.40 -10.49
C ILE A 166 13.15 -10.67 -11.32
N MET A 167 14.20 -11.51 -11.44
CA MET A 167 14.12 -12.75 -12.23
C MET A 167 13.41 -13.90 -11.50
N VAL A 168 13.15 -13.77 -10.22
CA VAL A 168 12.63 -14.84 -9.35
C VAL A 168 11.23 -14.46 -8.86
N GLU A 169 10.35 -15.45 -8.73
CA GLU A 169 9.07 -15.26 -8.03
C GLU A 169 9.38 -14.78 -6.61
N THR A 170 8.89 -13.59 -6.27
CA THR A 170 9.13 -12.92 -5.01
C THR A 170 7.81 -12.61 -4.32
N ASN A 171 7.91 -12.28 -3.03
CA ASN A 171 6.76 -11.90 -2.22
C ASN A 171 6.85 -10.42 -1.86
N LEU A 172 5.70 -9.83 -1.54
CA LEU A 172 5.63 -8.52 -0.92
C LEU A 172 5.13 -8.66 0.51
N TYR A 173 5.86 -8.04 1.42
CA TYR A 173 5.54 -7.98 2.85
C TYR A 173 5.33 -6.53 3.26
N VAL A 174 4.43 -6.30 4.22
CA VAL A 174 4.20 -4.98 4.81
C VAL A 174 4.63 -5.03 6.28
N MET A 175 5.44 -4.06 6.68
CA MET A 175 5.86 -3.87 8.06
C MET A 175 5.55 -2.44 8.51
N PHE A 176 5.44 -2.26 9.80
CA PHE A 176 5.27 -0.96 10.44
C PHE A 176 6.40 -0.74 11.44
N LYS A 177 6.97 0.45 11.36
CA LYS A 177 7.87 0.98 12.38
C LYS A 177 7.05 1.86 13.30
N VAL A 178 7.05 1.55 14.59
CA VAL A 178 6.20 2.19 15.59
C VAL A 178 7.06 2.80 16.69
N LYS A 179 6.66 3.93 17.24
CA LYS A 179 7.31 4.53 18.41
C LYS A 179 7.31 3.53 19.56
N LYS A 180 8.36 3.53 20.37
CA LYS A 180 8.50 2.62 21.51
C LYS A 180 7.26 2.63 22.40
N GLY A 181 6.75 1.43 22.68
CA GLY A 181 5.55 1.25 23.50
C GLY A 181 4.23 1.49 22.75
N GLY A 182 4.29 1.91 21.48
CA GLY A 182 3.12 2.01 20.63
C GLY A 182 2.58 0.61 20.27
N LYS A 183 1.25 0.49 20.19
CA LYS A 183 0.59 -0.78 19.84
C LYS A 183 -0.10 -0.63 18.49
N MET A 184 -0.20 -1.71 17.73
CA MET A 184 -1.02 -1.76 16.52
C MET A 184 -2.51 -1.74 16.86
N ALA A 185 -3.34 -1.12 16.04
CA ALA A 185 -4.79 -0.99 16.28
C ALA A 185 -5.50 -2.33 16.14
N THR A 186 -4.98 -3.22 15.29
CA THR A 186 -5.58 -4.52 15.01
C THR A 186 -4.64 -5.67 15.35
N ASN A 187 -5.19 -6.88 15.43
CA ASN A 187 -4.41 -8.11 15.62
C ASN A 187 -3.81 -8.65 14.32
N TRP A 188 -3.85 -7.86 13.24
CA TRP A 188 -3.27 -8.27 11.96
C TRP A 188 -1.76 -8.30 11.99
N CYS A 189 -1.14 -7.42 12.76
CA CYS A 189 0.31 -7.31 12.86
C CYS A 189 0.87 -8.13 14.02
N VAL A 190 2.03 -8.74 13.79
CA VAL A 190 2.79 -9.50 14.79
C VAL A 190 4.06 -8.71 15.13
N PRO A 191 4.36 -8.50 16.42
CA PRO A 191 5.60 -7.84 16.81
C PRO A 191 6.81 -8.65 16.36
N LYS A 192 7.85 -7.94 15.91
CA LYS A 192 9.14 -8.48 15.49
C LYS A 192 10.23 -7.88 16.36
N GLU A 193 10.45 -8.51 17.49
CA GLU A 193 11.56 -8.15 18.37
C GLU A 193 12.89 -8.31 17.64
N GLN A 194 13.83 -7.42 17.88
CA GLN A 194 15.20 -7.45 17.35
C GLN A 194 15.32 -7.39 15.82
N PHE A 195 14.30 -6.86 15.12
CA PHE A 195 14.42 -6.65 13.69
C PHE A 195 15.51 -5.60 13.42
N ARG A 196 16.62 -6.03 12.82
CA ARG A 196 17.75 -5.16 12.48
C ARG A 196 17.88 -5.05 10.97
N CYS A 197 18.08 -3.84 10.54
CA CYS A 197 18.59 -3.37 9.25
C CYS A 197 18.27 -4.21 8.00
N PHE A 198 17.54 -3.59 7.11
CA PHE A 198 17.28 -4.13 5.77
C PHE A 198 18.56 -4.20 4.94
N ARG A 199 18.76 -5.32 4.27
CA ARG A 199 19.69 -5.45 3.14
C ARG A 199 18.91 -5.18 1.86
N GLY A 200 19.59 -4.79 0.79
CA GLY A 200 18.95 -4.55 -0.51
C GLY A 200 18.93 -3.08 -0.93
N LYS A 201 18.29 -2.82 -2.07
CA LYS A 201 18.08 -1.45 -2.57
C LYS A 201 17.01 -0.77 -1.74
N GLN A 202 17.29 0.45 -1.28
CA GLN A 202 16.38 1.18 -0.40
C GLN A 202 15.82 2.42 -1.10
N VAL A 203 14.51 2.61 -0.98
CA VAL A 203 13.82 3.84 -1.33
C VAL A 203 13.20 4.41 -0.06
N VAL A 204 13.48 5.65 0.23
CA VAL A 204 12.88 6.37 1.35
C VAL A 204 11.97 7.47 0.78
N LEU A 205 10.69 7.40 1.11
CA LEU A 205 9.71 8.41 0.76
C LEU A 205 9.43 9.27 1.99
N ARG A 206 9.75 10.55 1.88
CA ARG A 206 9.53 11.53 2.94
C ARG A 206 8.51 12.56 2.50
N PHE A 207 7.72 13.01 3.45
CA PHE A 207 6.74 14.06 3.24
C PHE A 207 7.18 15.30 3.99
N ASP A 208 7.17 16.40 3.27
CA ASP A 208 7.48 17.72 3.81
C ASP A 208 6.18 18.52 3.85
N GLN A 209 5.78 18.90 5.04
CA GLN A 209 4.59 19.69 5.27
C GLN A 209 4.99 21.14 5.52
N PRO A 210 4.29 22.10 4.93
CA PRO A 210 4.57 23.51 5.21
C PRO A 210 4.27 23.82 6.68
N HIS A 211 5.32 24.12 7.43
CA HIS A 211 5.24 24.57 8.84
C HIS A 211 4.89 26.05 9.00
N ASP A 212 4.34 26.71 7.96
CA ASP A 212 4.02 28.12 8.04
C ASP A 212 2.84 28.36 8.99
N GLU A 213 3.05 29.18 10.01
CA GLU A 213 2.01 29.62 10.96
C GLU A 213 0.78 30.23 10.28
N ILE A 214 0.95 30.80 9.07
CA ILE A 214 -0.12 31.34 8.23
C ILE A 214 -1.01 30.23 7.69
N ASN A 215 -0.44 29.09 7.32
CA ASN A 215 -1.18 27.92 6.84
C ASN A 215 -1.85 27.15 8.00
N ALA A 216 -1.24 27.11 9.19
CA ALA A 216 -1.85 26.50 10.38
C ALA A 216 -3.24 27.12 10.67
N LYS A 217 -3.34 28.46 10.66
CA LYS A 217 -4.65 29.14 10.82
C LYS A 217 -5.66 28.87 9.70
N LYS A 218 -5.18 28.65 8.46
CA LYS A 218 -6.02 28.29 7.32
C LYS A 218 -6.56 26.86 7.49
N TYR A 219 -5.77 25.97 8.09
CA TYR A 219 -6.15 24.58 8.34
C TYR A 219 -7.14 24.45 9.51
N GLU A 220 -7.05 25.28 10.54
CA GLU A 220 -8.00 25.30 11.66
C GLU A 220 -9.44 25.66 11.23
N THR A 221 -9.61 26.33 10.10
CA THR A 221 -10.93 26.81 9.65
C THR A 221 -11.51 26.09 8.44
N CYS A 222 -10.74 25.22 7.76
CA CYS A 222 -11.16 24.67 6.46
C CYS A 222 -12.40 23.75 6.55
N CYS A 223 -12.53 22.94 7.59
CA CYS A 223 -13.63 21.97 7.77
C CYS A 223 -14.51 22.22 9.00
N THR A 224 -14.20 23.22 9.81
CA THR A 224 -14.86 23.43 11.12
C THR A 224 -16.34 23.82 11.02
N LYS A 225 -16.80 24.34 9.88
CA LYS A 225 -18.22 24.72 9.73
C LYS A 225 -19.18 23.52 9.66
N ASP A 226 -18.69 22.35 9.24
CA ASP A 226 -19.53 21.15 9.11
C ASP A 226 -19.46 20.23 10.36
N CYS A 227 -18.46 20.44 11.23
CA CYS A 227 -18.28 19.62 12.43
C CYS A 227 -18.95 20.16 13.69
N LEU A 228 -19.51 21.37 13.65
CA LEU A 228 -20.13 22.03 14.82
C LEU A 228 -21.48 21.47 15.26
N ASN A 229 -21.98 20.41 14.65
CA ASN A 229 -23.22 19.74 15.04
C ASN A 229 -23.05 18.55 15.99
N PHE A 230 -21.86 18.32 16.53
CA PHE A 230 -21.63 17.37 17.62
C PHE A 230 -21.20 18.16 18.86
N GLU A 231 -22.15 18.54 19.68
CA GLU A 231 -21.89 19.00 21.05
C GLU A 231 -21.39 17.80 21.87
N VAL A 232 -20.07 17.66 21.95
CA VAL A 232 -19.47 16.86 22.99
C VAL A 232 -19.16 17.82 24.13
N PHE A 233 -19.98 17.78 25.17
CA PHE A 233 -19.66 18.37 26.45
C PHE A 233 -18.45 17.65 27.02
N VAL A 234 -17.30 18.28 26.96
CA VAL A 234 -16.12 17.90 27.75
C VAL A 234 -15.87 19.03 28.74
N ASP A 235 -16.15 18.74 29.99
CA ASP A 235 -15.78 19.61 31.09
C ASP A 235 -14.25 19.70 31.15
N PHE A 236 -13.74 20.91 30.84
CA PHE A 236 -12.35 21.27 31.06
C PHE A 236 -12.24 21.98 32.40
N ASP A 237 -11.85 21.26 33.43
CA ASP A 237 -11.16 21.82 34.57
C ASP A 237 -9.75 21.25 34.62
N ASN A 238 -8.77 22.02 34.30
CA ASN A 238 -7.59 22.40 35.05
C ASN A 238 -6.43 22.86 34.18
N GLU A 239 -6.07 24.11 34.49
CA GLU A 239 -4.86 24.79 34.10
C GLU A 239 -3.61 24.08 34.61
N GLN A 240 -2.53 24.07 33.84
CA GLN A 240 -1.25 24.69 34.18
C GLN A 240 -0.16 24.37 33.15
N SER A 241 0.20 25.43 32.44
CA SER A 241 1.57 25.86 32.02
C SER A 241 2.72 24.87 32.25
N VAL A 242 3.55 24.64 31.24
CA VAL A 242 4.98 25.02 31.25
C VAL A 242 5.56 24.96 29.83
N GLN A 243 6.04 26.11 29.38
CA GLN A 243 6.92 26.26 28.21
C GLN A 243 8.27 25.60 28.49
N THR A 244 8.75 24.81 27.58
CA THR A 244 10.19 24.56 27.44
C THR A 244 10.55 24.41 25.98
N LEU A 245 11.11 25.49 25.43
CA LEU A 245 11.88 25.48 24.19
C LEU A 245 13.09 24.57 24.39
N GLN A 246 13.12 23.43 23.75
CA GLN A 246 14.33 22.64 23.59
C GLN A 246 14.76 22.64 22.13
N THR A 247 15.87 23.32 21.90
CA THR A 247 16.73 23.28 20.72
C THR A 247 17.08 21.82 20.40
N PHE A 248 16.62 21.36 19.26
CA PHE A 248 16.97 20.02 18.73
C PHE A 248 18.41 20.04 18.20
N ASN A 249 19.36 19.68 19.05
CA ASN A 249 20.64 19.13 18.59
C ASN A 249 20.40 17.67 18.20
N SER A 250 20.56 17.36 16.91
CA SER A 250 20.48 16.01 16.38
C SER A 250 21.69 15.17 16.79
N THR A 251 21.65 14.61 17.97
CA THR A 251 22.45 13.43 18.30
C THR A 251 21.64 12.21 17.91
N PHE A 252 22.21 11.35 17.06
CA PHE A 252 21.71 10.01 16.77
C PHE A 252 21.62 9.22 18.08
N THR A 253 20.53 9.36 18.79
CA THR A 253 20.14 8.39 19.81
C THR A 253 19.43 7.26 19.08
N ASP A 254 19.92 6.04 19.23
CA ASP A 254 19.20 4.80 18.86
C ASP A 254 17.83 4.83 19.53
N SER A 255 16.84 5.44 18.86
CA SER A 255 15.46 5.40 19.27
C SER A 255 15.02 3.95 19.20
N VAL A 256 14.85 3.33 20.36
CA VAL A 256 14.34 1.96 20.44
C VAL A 256 12.93 2.00 19.87
N VAL A 257 12.78 1.46 18.67
CA VAL A 257 11.52 1.38 17.94
C VAL A 257 11.02 -0.05 17.94
N ASP A 258 9.71 -0.18 17.93
CA ASP A 258 9.05 -1.47 17.84
C ASP A 258 8.67 -1.75 16.37
N TRP A 259 8.92 -2.98 15.94
CA TRP A 259 8.61 -3.43 14.59
C TRP A 259 7.45 -4.40 14.59
N TYR A 260 6.56 -4.22 13.63
CA TYR A 260 5.40 -5.09 13.43
C TYR A 260 5.34 -5.59 11.99
N LEU A 261 5.10 -6.88 11.80
CA LEU A 261 4.93 -7.51 10.50
C LEU A 261 3.48 -7.89 10.27
N GLY A 262 2.91 -7.51 9.12
CA GLY A 262 1.61 -7.99 8.69
C GLY A 262 1.59 -9.50 8.48
N LYS A 263 0.57 -10.18 8.99
CA LYS A 263 0.41 -11.65 8.90
C LYS A 263 0.30 -12.13 7.45
N ASN A 264 -0.33 -11.34 6.59
CA ASN A 264 -0.53 -11.67 5.21
C ASN A 264 0.59 -11.06 4.35
N HIS A 265 1.07 -11.83 3.38
CA HIS A 265 1.98 -11.36 2.34
C HIS A 265 1.38 -11.64 0.97
N ILE A 266 1.87 -10.95 -0.02
CA ILE A 266 1.41 -11.11 -1.40
C ILE A 266 2.45 -11.97 -2.11
N THR A 267 2.04 -13.15 -2.58
CA THR A 267 2.89 -14.04 -3.36
C THR A 267 2.78 -13.69 -4.83
N GLY A 268 3.94 -13.44 -5.44
CA GLY A 268 4.04 -13.17 -6.86
C GLY A 268 3.72 -14.41 -7.69
N PHE A 269 3.17 -14.19 -8.89
CA PHE A 269 2.89 -15.25 -9.86
C PHE A 269 3.06 -14.75 -11.29
N LYS A 270 3.46 -15.68 -12.18
CA LYS A 270 3.60 -15.39 -13.61
C LYS A 270 2.32 -15.66 -14.37
N ASN A 271 2.19 -15.03 -15.53
CA ASN A 271 1.10 -15.31 -16.45
C ASN A 271 1.23 -16.74 -17.00
N TYR A 272 0.12 -17.48 -17.00
CA TYR A 272 0.05 -18.79 -17.60
C TYR A 272 -0.35 -18.67 -19.07
N LYS A 273 0.34 -19.43 -19.92
CA LYS A 273 0.04 -19.51 -21.35
C LYS A 273 -0.38 -20.92 -21.71
N TYR A 274 -1.41 -21.01 -22.54
CA TYR A 274 -1.82 -22.24 -23.18
C TYR A 274 -1.62 -22.10 -24.70
N ASN A 275 -0.86 -23.00 -25.31
CA ASN A 275 -0.44 -22.89 -26.71
C ASN A 275 0.11 -21.51 -27.12
N GLY A 276 0.92 -20.88 -26.23
CA GLY A 276 1.53 -19.57 -26.46
C GLY A 276 0.65 -18.36 -26.14
N ILE A 277 -0.65 -18.53 -25.92
CA ILE A 277 -1.60 -17.46 -25.64
C ILE A 277 -1.84 -17.39 -24.13
N PRO A 278 -1.83 -16.17 -23.51
CA PRO A 278 -2.16 -16.00 -22.11
C PRO A 278 -3.58 -16.47 -21.82
N ILE A 279 -3.75 -17.29 -20.78
CA ILE A 279 -5.06 -17.82 -20.39
C ILE A 279 -6.04 -16.68 -20.01
N SER A 280 -5.54 -15.61 -19.36
CA SER A 280 -6.36 -14.44 -19.04
C SER A 280 -7.02 -13.78 -20.25
N ASP A 281 -6.36 -13.80 -21.40
CA ASP A 281 -6.88 -13.16 -22.61
C ASP A 281 -8.08 -13.94 -23.18
N THR A 282 -8.09 -15.25 -22.97
CA THR A 282 -9.23 -16.10 -23.37
C THR A 282 -10.48 -15.84 -22.51
N TRP A 283 -10.32 -15.34 -21.29
CA TRP A 283 -11.45 -14.94 -20.44
C TRP A 283 -12.12 -13.65 -20.89
N LEU A 284 -11.37 -12.77 -21.58
CA LEU A 284 -11.94 -11.56 -22.20
C LEU A 284 -12.57 -11.85 -23.56
N ASN A 285 -11.99 -12.76 -24.30
CA ASN A 285 -12.45 -13.12 -25.64
C ASN A 285 -12.50 -14.65 -25.82
N PRO A 286 -13.65 -15.26 -25.51
CA PRO A 286 -13.82 -16.71 -25.61
C PRO A 286 -13.64 -17.29 -27.04
N THR A 287 -13.81 -16.48 -28.10
CA THR A 287 -13.63 -16.95 -29.49
C THR A 287 -12.18 -17.39 -29.78
N ILE A 288 -11.21 -16.90 -29.01
CA ILE A 288 -9.81 -17.33 -29.09
C ILE A 288 -9.70 -18.84 -28.80
N ILE A 289 -10.56 -19.36 -27.92
CA ILE A 289 -10.56 -20.77 -27.53
C ILE A 289 -10.94 -21.64 -28.70
N ASP A 290 -11.91 -21.23 -29.50
CA ASP A 290 -12.39 -21.99 -30.67
C ASP A 290 -11.27 -22.16 -31.70
N HIS A 291 -10.43 -21.14 -31.89
CA HIS A 291 -9.26 -21.21 -32.76
C HIS A 291 -8.08 -22.00 -32.18
N MET A 292 -8.02 -22.22 -30.87
CA MET A 292 -7.00 -23.06 -30.25
C MET A 292 -7.33 -24.54 -30.29
N VAL A 293 -8.59 -24.88 -30.53
CA VAL A 293 -9.14 -26.25 -30.43
C VAL A 293 -9.29 -26.89 -31.80
N SER A 294 -9.33 -26.09 -32.86
CA SER A 294 -9.25 -26.53 -34.25
C SER A 294 -7.83 -26.96 -34.62
#